data_e8e818784c65a07791b482cb866d05e4
#
_entry.id   e8e818784c65a07791b482cb866d05e4
#
_cell.length_a   1.000
_cell.length_b   1.000
_cell.length_c   1.000
_cell.angle_alpha   90.00
_cell.angle_beta   90.00
_cell.angle_gamma   90.00
#
_symmetry.space_group_name_H-M   'P 1'
#
loop_
_entity.id
_entity.type
_entity.pdbx_description
1 polymer ?
#
loop_
_entity_poly.entity_id
_entity_poly.type
_entity_poly.pdbx_seq_one_letter_code
_entity_poly.pdbx_strand_id
1 'polypeptide(L)'
;MVPAGTNYREQSIILSPFENDGTVHFYAKRMFLGAQGVSPLGIMESDALLIQSEQRLMRQADELVLLVDSSKFQNRSSLIICPLERATTIITDDAIGDEARRMVEDAGIRLITVVPESAGEREEATLVA
;
A
#
# COMPACT_ATOMS: atom_id res chain seq x y z
N MET A 1 17.53 0.89 6.25
CA MET A 1 17.42 1.03 7.70
C MET A 1 16.33 0.12 8.25
N VAL A 2 16.63 -0.58 9.34
CA VAL A 2 15.66 -1.47 9.96
C VAL A 2 15.29 -0.90 11.32
N PRO A 3 14.08 -0.37 11.50
CA PRO A 3 13.67 0.17 12.78
C PRO A 3 13.45 -0.93 13.82
N ALA A 4 13.50 -0.56 15.08
CA ALA A 4 13.17 -1.47 16.18
C ALA A 4 11.69 -1.83 16.09
N GLY A 5 11.37 -3.10 16.33
CA GLY A 5 9.99 -3.56 16.29
C GLY A 5 9.91 -5.04 15.98
N THR A 6 8.69 -5.50 15.81
CA THR A 6 8.40 -6.90 15.49
C THR A 6 8.50 -7.12 13.99
N ASN A 7 9.30 -8.11 13.61
CA ASN A 7 9.44 -8.49 12.21
C ASN A 7 8.43 -9.59 11.85
N TYR A 8 7.49 -9.27 10.99
CA TYR A 8 6.53 -10.23 10.46
C TYR A 8 7.11 -10.88 9.21
N ARG A 9 7.70 -12.05 9.37
CA ARG A 9 8.36 -12.78 8.28
C ARG A 9 7.47 -13.04 7.09
N GLU A 10 6.24 -13.41 7.34
CA GLU A 10 5.27 -13.76 6.30
C GLU A 10 4.93 -12.59 5.40
N GLN A 11 5.06 -11.38 5.92
CA GLN A 11 4.72 -10.16 5.19
C GLN A 11 5.96 -9.31 4.90
N SER A 12 7.12 -9.74 5.35
CA SER A 12 8.39 -9.01 5.17
C SER A 12 8.31 -7.56 5.64
N ILE A 13 7.66 -7.35 6.77
CA ILE A 13 7.48 -6.01 7.35
C ILE A 13 7.91 -6.01 8.81
N ILE A 14 8.22 -4.81 9.28
CA ILE A 14 8.58 -4.60 10.68
C ILE A 14 7.50 -3.74 11.32
N LEU A 15 6.95 -4.22 12.42
CA LEU A 15 5.91 -3.51 13.15
C LEU A 15 6.42 -3.05 14.49
N SER A 16 6.09 -1.83 14.87
CA SER A 16 6.42 -1.27 16.16
C SER A 16 5.22 -0.56 16.74
N PRO A 17 4.79 -0.89 17.95
CA PRO A 17 3.71 -0.17 18.61
C PRO A 17 4.18 1.14 19.24
N PHE A 18 5.48 1.41 19.25
CA PHE A 18 6.04 2.60 19.90
C PHE A 18 6.26 3.70 18.88
N GLU A 19 5.95 4.93 19.28
CA GLU A 19 6.11 6.09 18.41
C GLU A 19 7.56 6.45 18.14
N ASN A 20 8.46 6.09 19.04
CA ASN A 20 9.89 6.44 18.94
C ASN A 20 10.73 5.24 18.56
N ASP A 21 10.47 4.66 17.40
CA ASP A 21 11.15 3.47 16.93
C ASP A 21 12.30 3.75 15.95
N GLY A 22 12.64 5.00 15.73
CA GLY A 22 13.68 5.40 14.79
C GLY A 22 13.13 5.84 13.44
N THR A 23 11.91 5.47 13.07
CA THR A 23 11.32 5.91 11.81
C THR A 23 10.81 7.35 11.87
N VAL A 24 10.59 7.88 13.07
CA VAL A 24 10.09 9.25 13.26
C VAL A 24 11.04 10.31 12.71
N HIS A 25 12.33 10.01 12.60
CA HIS A 25 13.33 10.91 12.07
C HIS A 25 13.69 10.60 10.60
N PHE A 26 12.96 9.69 10.01
CA PHE A 26 13.21 9.28 8.66
C PHE A 26 12.29 10.05 7.70
N TYR A 27 12.87 10.53 6.60
CA TYR A 27 12.10 11.20 5.56
C TYR A 27 12.23 10.42 4.27
N ALA A 28 11.13 10.20 3.59
CA ALA A 28 11.11 9.53 2.30
C ALA A 28 10.30 10.35 1.30
N LYS A 29 10.75 10.37 0.05
CA LYS A 29 9.99 11.00 -1.00
C LYS A 29 8.76 10.16 -1.34
N ARG A 30 8.93 8.85 -1.41
CA ARG A 30 7.85 7.91 -1.73
C ARG A 30 7.79 6.78 -0.75
N MET A 31 6.58 6.41 -0.40
CA MET A 31 6.29 5.21 0.37
C MET A 31 5.50 4.26 -0.53
N PHE A 32 5.92 3.00 -0.57
CA PHE A 32 5.20 1.95 -1.29
C PHE A 32 4.39 1.14 -0.30
N LEU A 33 3.12 0.96 -0.57
CA LEU A 33 2.19 0.34 0.34
C LEU A 33 1.33 -0.70 -0.39
N GLY A 34 1.16 -1.88 0.23
CA GLY A 34 0.14 -2.83 -0.15
C GLY A 34 -1.09 -2.65 0.69
N ALA A 35 -2.22 -3.21 0.27
CA ALA A 35 -3.47 -3.13 1.03
C ALA A 35 -4.34 -4.34 0.74
N GLN A 36 -5.30 -4.60 1.62
CA GLN A 36 -6.25 -5.69 1.42
C GLN A 36 -7.49 -5.27 0.66
N GLY A 37 -7.81 -4.00 0.68
CA GLY A 37 -8.95 -3.49 -0.05
C GLY A 37 -8.77 -2.04 -0.44
N VAL A 38 -9.39 -1.68 -1.56
CA VAL A 38 -9.39 -0.30 -2.07
C VAL A 38 -10.82 0.04 -2.48
N SER A 39 -11.38 1.06 -1.88
CA SER A 39 -12.76 1.45 -2.12
C SER A 39 -12.92 2.96 -2.02
N PRO A 40 -14.09 3.51 -2.37
CA PRO A 40 -14.36 4.93 -2.12
C PRO A 40 -14.25 5.33 -0.66
N LEU A 41 -14.38 4.37 0.25
CA LEU A 41 -14.22 4.61 1.68
C LEU A 41 -12.77 4.82 2.08
N GLY A 42 -11.83 4.31 1.29
CA GLY A 42 -10.43 4.45 1.55
C GLY A 42 -9.63 3.19 1.26
N ILE A 43 -8.36 3.23 1.66
CA ILE A 43 -7.44 2.11 1.56
C ILE A 43 -7.57 1.31 2.85
N MET A 44 -7.79 0.01 2.73
CA MET A 44 -8.27 -0.81 3.84
C MET A 44 -7.31 -1.93 4.21
N GLU A 45 -7.31 -2.26 5.50
CA GLU A 45 -6.49 -3.30 6.09
C GLU A 45 -7.25 -3.89 7.29
N SER A 46 -6.89 -5.10 7.72
CA SER A 46 -7.53 -5.75 8.86
C SER A 46 -6.67 -5.75 10.13
N ASP A 47 -5.38 -5.52 10.01
CA ASP A 47 -4.44 -5.59 11.13
C ASP A 47 -4.18 -4.19 11.69
N ALA A 48 -4.69 -3.93 12.90
CA ALA A 48 -4.56 -2.62 13.53
C ALA A 48 -3.11 -2.24 13.84
N LEU A 49 -2.27 -3.21 14.17
CA LEU A 49 -0.87 -2.96 14.44
C LEU A 49 -0.11 -2.56 13.17
N LEU A 50 -0.42 -3.23 12.07
CA LEU A 50 0.13 -2.89 10.77
C LEU A 50 -0.28 -1.47 10.36
N ILE A 51 -1.54 -1.11 10.58
CA ILE A 51 -2.04 0.22 10.27
C ILE A 51 -1.29 1.29 11.04
N GLN A 52 -1.03 1.07 12.33
CA GLN A 52 -0.28 2.04 13.12
C GLN A 52 1.10 2.30 12.56
N SER A 53 1.82 1.23 12.18
CA SER A 53 3.14 1.36 11.59
C SER A 53 3.09 2.06 10.24
N GLU A 54 2.13 1.69 9.41
CA GLU A 54 1.99 2.28 8.08
C GLU A 54 1.61 3.76 8.14
N GLN A 55 0.71 4.14 9.05
CA GLN A 55 0.34 5.53 9.21
C GLN A 55 1.50 6.37 9.72
N ARG A 56 2.34 5.80 10.57
CA ARG A 56 3.52 6.49 11.06
C ARG A 56 4.52 6.75 9.94
N LEU A 57 4.79 5.74 9.12
CA LEU A 57 5.68 5.88 7.97
C LEU A 57 5.10 6.85 6.94
N MET A 58 3.81 6.82 6.75
CA MET A 58 3.11 7.67 5.79
C MET A 58 3.30 9.16 6.11
N ARG A 59 3.37 9.52 7.38
CA ARG A 59 3.63 10.90 7.79
C ARG A 59 5.03 11.36 7.43
N GLN A 60 5.93 10.43 7.17
CA GLN A 60 7.32 10.72 6.81
C GLN A 60 7.55 10.71 5.31
N ALA A 61 6.52 10.53 4.51
CA ALA A 61 6.63 10.44 3.07
C ALA A 61 5.80 11.50 2.38
N ASP A 62 6.32 12.04 1.28
CA ASP A 62 5.60 13.02 0.47
C ASP A 62 4.55 12.35 -0.40
N GLU A 63 4.90 11.23 -1.00
CA GLU A 63 4.03 10.52 -1.94
C GLU A 63 3.74 9.11 -1.44
N LEU A 64 2.51 8.66 -1.66
CA LEU A 64 2.10 7.30 -1.37
C LEU A 64 1.81 6.59 -2.69
N VAL A 65 2.55 5.50 -2.94
CA VAL A 65 2.34 4.65 -4.10
C VAL A 65 1.75 3.34 -3.63
N LEU A 66 0.52 3.06 -4.05
CA LEU A 66 -0.18 1.84 -3.68
C LEU A 66 0.09 0.75 -4.72
N LEU A 67 0.54 -0.40 -4.26
CA LEU A 67 0.81 -1.57 -5.10
C LEU A 67 -0.21 -2.65 -4.75
N VAL A 68 -1.19 -2.87 -5.61
CA VAL A 68 -2.25 -3.85 -5.36
C VAL A 68 -2.61 -4.56 -6.65
N ASP A 69 -3.03 -5.81 -6.55
CA ASP A 69 -3.62 -6.48 -7.70
C ASP A 69 -5.09 -6.07 -7.84
N SER A 70 -5.68 -6.33 -9.00
CA SER A 70 -7.03 -5.87 -9.32
C SER A 70 -8.10 -6.45 -8.40
N SER A 71 -7.86 -7.59 -7.77
CA SER A 71 -8.83 -8.19 -6.86
C SER A 71 -9.09 -7.31 -5.63
N LYS A 72 -8.14 -6.46 -5.27
CA LYS A 72 -8.26 -5.61 -4.09
C LYS A 72 -9.33 -4.53 -4.24
N PHE A 73 -9.71 -4.20 -5.45
CA PHE A 73 -10.78 -3.23 -5.70
C PHE A 73 -12.17 -3.82 -5.43
N GLN A 74 -12.27 -5.13 -5.29
CA GLN A 74 -13.52 -5.82 -4.97
C GLN A 74 -13.58 -6.27 -3.53
N ASN A 75 -12.49 -6.15 -2.81
CA ASN A 75 -12.38 -6.58 -1.43
C ASN A 75 -12.61 -5.42 -0.48
N ARG A 76 -13.22 -5.74 0.65
CA ARG A 76 -13.33 -4.81 1.76
C ARG A 76 -12.69 -5.43 2.98
N SER A 77 -12.16 -4.59 3.83
CA SER A 77 -11.58 -5.02 5.08
C SER A 77 -12.20 -4.24 6.22
N SER A 78 -11.81 -4.54 7.45
CA SER A 78 -12.48 -4.00 8.63
C SER A 78 -12.02 -2.60 9.01
N LEU A 79 -10.81 -2.22 8.60
CA LEU A 79 -10.22 -0.95 9.04
C LEU A 79 -9.74 -0.15 7.85
N ILE A 80 -9.76 1.16 7.99
CA ILE A 80 -9.29 2.09 6.96
C ILE A 80 -7.93 2.64 7.39
N ILE A 81 -6.93 2.48 6.51
CA ILE A 81 -5.59 3.04 6.76
C ILE A 81 -5.60 4.55 6.55
N CYS A 82 -6.20 4.99 5.45
CA CYS A 82 -6.21 6.39 5.05
C CYS A 82 -7.30 6.62 3.99
N PRO A 83 -7.67 7.88 3.75
CA PRO A 83 -8.56 8.19 2.65
C PRO A 83 -7.96 7.78 1.31
N LEU A 84 -8.80 7.48 0.35
CA LEU A 84 -8.36 7.08 -0.99
C LEU A 84 -7.45 8.15 -1.62
N GLU A 85 -7.82 9.40 -1.45
CA GLU A 85 -7.11 10.54 -2.03
C GLU A 85 -5.70 10.74 -1.48
N ARG A 86 -5.34 10.06 -0.41
CA ARG A 86 -3.97 10.11 0.11
C ARG A 86 -2.98 9.44 -0.85
N ALA A 87 -3.44 8.49 -1.65
CA ALA A 87 -2.58 7.86 -2.65
C ALA A 87 -2.26 8.85 -3.76
N THR A 88 -0.99 8.96 -4.10
CA THR A 88 -0.54 9.76 -5.23
C THR A 88 -0.65 8.95 -6.52
N THR A 89 -0.30 7.68 -6.42
CA THR A 89 -0.29 6.75 -7.55
C THR A 89 -0.78 5.38 -7.10
N ILE A 90 -1.52 4.71 -7.96
CA ILE A 90 -1.89 3.31 -7.77
C ILE A 90 -1.35 2.52 -8.96
N ILE A 91 -0.61 1.46 -8.66
CA ILE A 91 -0.10 0.52 -9.66
C ILE A 91 -0.83 -0.80 -9.46
N THR A 92 -1.48 -1.27 -10.51
CA THR A 92 -2.25 -2.53 -10.47
C THR A 92 -2.11 -3.26 -11.80
N ASP A 93 -2.67 -4.46 -11.89
CA ASP A 93 -2.67 -5.21 -13.14
C ASP A 93 -3.78 -4.73 -14.07
N ASP A 94 -3.73 -5.18 -15.32
CA ASP A 94 -4.64 -4.74 -16.38
C ASP A 94 -6.04 -5.33 -16.30
N ALA A 95 -6.29 -6.21 -15.33
CA ALA A 95 -7.62 -6.76 -15.10
C ALA A 95 -8.52 -5.83 -14.27
N ILE A 96 -8.06 -4.64 -13.94
CA ILE A 96 -8.87 -3.65 -13.24
C ILE A 96 -10.12 -3.32 -14.06
N GLY A 97 -11.28 -3.33 -13.41
CA GLY A 97 -12.54 -3.02 -14.07
C GLY A 97 -12.74 -1.53 -14.31
N ASP A 98 -13.71 -1.20 -15.17
CA ASP A 98 -13.98 0.18 -15.54
C ASP A 98 -14.46 1.03 -14.37
N GLU A 99 -15.24 0.45 -13.48
CA GLU A 99 -15.75 1.16 -12.30
C GLU A 99 -14.60 1.52 -11.36
N ALA A 100 -13.72 0.57 -11.10
CA ALA A 100 -12.56 0.82 -10.25
C ALA A 100 -11.62 1.86 -10.87
N ARG A 101 -11.41 1.76 -12.18
CA ARG A 101 -10.59 2.72 -12.92
C ARG A 101 -11.14 4.13 -12.77
N ARG A 102 -12.45 4.29 -12.94
CA ARG A 102 -13.10 5.60 -12.79
C ARG A 102 -12.98 6.14 -11.37
N MET A 103 -13.14 5.26 -10.39
CA MET A 103 -13.01 5.66 -8.98
C MET A 103 -11.63 6.25 -8.70
N VAL A 104 -10.59 5.60 -9.20
CA VAL A 104 -9.21 6.05 -9.01
C VAL A 104 -8.97 7.38 -9.74
N GLU A 105 -9.42 7.47 -10.98
CA GLU A 105 -9.22 8.68 -11.78
C GLU A 105 -10.01 9.86 -11.22
N ASP A 106 -11.23 9.62 -10.77
CA ASP A 106 -12.08 10.67 -10.18
C ASP A 106 -11.49 11.19 -8.86
N ALA A 107 -10.74 10.36 -8.16
CA ALA A 107 -10.05 10.76 -6.94
C ALA A 107 -8.78 11.58 -7.22
N GLY A 108 -8.43 11.79 -8.47
CA GLY A 108 -7.23 12.54 -8.84
C GLY A 108 -5.94 11.74 -8.70
N ILE A 109 -6.03 10.43 -8.67
CA ILE A 109 -4.89 9.54 -8.47
C ILE A 109 -4.36 9.09 -9.83
N ARG A 110 -3.03 9.07 -9.96
CA ARG A 110 -2.39 8.52 -11.16
C ARG A 110 -2.53 7.01 -11.14
N LEU A 111 -3.12 6.44 -12.18
CA LEU A 111 -3.28 5.01 -12.32
C LEU A 111 -2.28 4.46 -13.34
N ILE A 112 -1.50 3.47 -12.92
CA ILE A 112 -0.59 2.74 -13.79
C ILE A 112 -1.02 1.29 -13.80
N THR A 113 -1.29 0.76 -14.99
CA THR A 113 -1.64 -0.65 -15.15
C THR A 113 -0.49 -1.39 -15.81
N VAL A 114 -0.26 -2.62 -15.37
CA VAL A 114 0.81 -3.46 -15.89
C VAL A 114 0.23 -4.81 -16.31
N VAL A 115 0.87 -5.44 -17.26
CA VAL A 115 0.51 -6.78 -17.68
C VAL A 115 1.26 -7.76 -16.78
N PRO A 116 0.57 -8.70 -16.10
CA PRO A 116 1.24 -9.63 -15.22
C PRO A 116 2.23 -10.50 -15.99
N GLU A 117 3.39 -10.76 -15.37
CA GLU A 117 4.38 -11.66 -15.92
C GLU A 117 3.95 -13.11 -15.76
N SER A 118 4.52 -14.00 -16.57
CA SER A 118 4.33 -15.43 -16.40
C SER A 118 4.96 -15.88 -15.08
N ALA A 119 4.53 -17.03 -14.55
CA ALA A 119 5.02 -17.53 -13.26
C ALA A 119 6.54 -17.69 -13.22
N GLY A 120 7.17 -18.06 -14.35
CA GLY A 120 8.62 -18.20 -14.41
C GLY A 120 9.36 -16.88 -14.36
N GLU A 121 8.76 -15.82 -14.81
CA GLU A 121 9.36 -14.49 -14.81
C GLU A 121 9.22 -13.78 -13.47
N ARG A 122 8.20 -14.15 -12.69
CA ARG A 122 7.95 -13.51 -11.40
C ARG A 122 9.07 -13.67 -10.39
N GLU A 123 9.84 -14.73 -10.52
CA GLU A 123 10.94 -14.97 -9.60
C GLU A 123 12.06 -13.92 -9.75
N GLU A 124 12.17 -13.34 -10.92
CA GLU A 124 13.17 -12.31 -11.18
C GLU A 124 12.67 -10.92 -10.82
N ALA A 125 11.37 -10.75 -10.71
CA ALA A 125 10.80 -9.48 -10.33
C ALA A 125 11.09 -9.22 -8.86
N THR A 126 11.98 -8.31 -8.59
CA THR A 126 12.25 -7.90 -7.22
C THR A 126 11.09 -7.07 -6.74
N LEU A 127 10.33 -7.62 -5.84
CA LEU A 127 9.24 -6.90 -5.25
C LEU A 127 9.73 -6.12 -4.06
N VAL A 128 9.46 -4.86 -4.09
CA VAL A 128 9.66 -4.00 -2.94
C VAL A 128 8.41 -4.11 -2.13
N ALA A 129 8.50 -4.73 -1.02
CA ALA A 129 7.37 -4.89 -0.13
C ALA A 129 7.16 -3.65 0.71
#